data_61fed1a19a61c69175746e3f56c4e53b
#
_entry.id   61fed1a19a61c69175746e3f56c4e53b
#
_cell.length_a   1.000
_cell.length_b   1.000
_cell.length_c   1.000
_cell.angle_alpha   90.00
_cell.angle_beta   90.00
_cell.angle_gamma   90.00
#
_symmetry.space_group_name_H-M   'P 1'
#
loop_
_entity.id
_entity.type
_entity.pdbx_description
1 polymer ?
#
loop_
_entity_poly.entity_id
_entity_poly.type
_entity_poly.pdbx_seq_one_letter_code
_entity_poly.pdbx_strand_id
1 'polypeptide(L)'
;LCWAMYEVSSDNTNTVTHNEASQKVTFKNFSSTAKNEKLAPQILLAQTNSLNSAPVCQYNFDATQEDYDLFNTQYPDRPPTMRFPLINGQKFGFKVEPVTEDKYGYLVYTAKSKVKMNSTSYEGDFLLPNKGIIAFEMQLKVPTLSSSTSSYSAEISFNGITDNNYTIRSNYHFDIGVHDFEFGENPPRLYHSVSSEMGDYQFFDNYFKDKKMTDNTNEYQRLGVYINQDTNQVGFISNGVDEGYQFKLPGALQKIAFTVEGIAYIESTNLFGYEFSNELITDRNALKFNYPQGTTDMCGNAI
;
A
#
# COMPACT_ATOMS: atom_id res chain seq x y z
N LEU A 1 23.88 12.26 -14.44
CA LEU A 1 24.25 12.57 -15.83
C LEU A 1 24.19 11.23 -16.58
N CYS A 2 23.03 10.93 -17.17
CA CYS A 2 22.89 9.79 -18.07
C CYS A 2 23.33 10.20 -19.46
N TRP A 3 24.28 9.50 -20.01
CA TRP A 3 24.67 9.66 -21.40
C TRP A 3 23.76 8.74 -22.23
N ALA A 4 22.93 9.32 -23.06
CA ALA A 4 22.22 8.56 -24.09
C ALA A 4 23.13 8.37 -25.28
N MET A 5 23.48 7.14 -25.62
CA MET A 5 24.14 6.81 -26.87
C MET A 5 23.07 6.63 -27.95
N TYR A 6 23.25 7.33 -29.05
CA TYR A 6 22.43 7.20 -30.23
C TYR A 6 23.22 6.42 -31.29
N GLU A 7 22.68 5.31 -31.74
CA GLU A 7 23.17 4.63 -32.93
C GLU A 7 22.35 5.07 -34.14
N VAL A 8 23.03 5.60 -35.14
CA VAL A 8 22.43 5.95 -36.43
C VAL A 8 22.71 4.81 -37.40
N SER A 9 21.68 4.09 -37.79
CA SER A 9 21.77 3.04 -38.81
C SER A 9 21.87 3.68 -40.18
N SER A 10 22.73 3.14 -41.06
CA SER A 10 23.04 3.67 -42.38
C SER A 10 22.00 3.36 -43.46
N ASP A 11 20.90 2.70 -43.12
CA ASP A 11 19.81 2.44 -44.06
C ASP A 11 18.85 3.62 -44.09
N ASN A 12 18.76 4.33 -45.14
CA ASN A 12 17.94 5.50 -45.50
C ASN A 12 16.62 5.78 -44.73
N THR A 13 16.40 5.15 -43.61
CA THR A 13 15.40 5.46 -42.59
C THR A 13 16.11 5.92 -41.36
N ASN A 14 16.07 7.20 -41.04
CA ASN A 14 16.61 7.73 -39.76
C ASN A 14 15.81 7.13 -38.59
N THR A 15 16.32 6.05 -38.00
CA THR A 15 15.77 5.44 -36.81
C THR A 15 16.69 5.77 -35.63
N VAL A 16 16.18 6.50 -34.67
CA VAL A 16 16.89 6.78 -33.41
C VAL A 16 16.35 5.84 -32.34
N THR A 17 17.21 5.01 -31.78
CA THR A 17 16.83 4.09 -30.71
C THR A 17 17.35 4.61 -29.39
N HIS A 18 16.48 4.80 -28.43
CA HIS A 18 16.84 5.17 -27.05
C HIS A 18 16.90 3.90 -26.22
N ASN A 19 18.05 3.63 -25.56
CA ASN A 19 18.28 2.35 -24.87
C ASN A 19 17.50 2.13 -23.56
N GLU A 20 16.85 3.14 -23.01
CA GLU A 20 16.16 2.98 -21.72
C GLU A 20 14.65 2.77 -21.81
N ALA A 21 14.02 2.97 -22.95
CA ALA A 21 12.56 2.93 -23.02
C ALA A 21 11.99 2.00 -24.08
N SER A 22 12.81 1.26 -24.83
CA SER A 22 12.35 0.37 -25.94
C SER A 22 11.38 1.04 -26.93
N GLN A 23 11.37 2.36 -27.03
CA GLN A 23 10.53 3.10 -27.96
C GLN A 23 11.30 3.41 -29.22
N LYS A 24 10.87 2.77 -30.29
CA LYS A 24 11.38 3.02 -31.64
C LYS A 24 10.64 4.18 -32.25
N VAL A 25 11.32 5.34 -32.40
CA VAL A 25 10.77 6.49 -33.10
C VAL A 25 11.18 6.43 -34.57
N THR A 26 10.21 6.25 -35.45
CA THR A 26 10.44 6.22 -36.91
C THR A 26 9.98 7.55 -37.50
N PHE A 27 10.91 8.32 -38.02
CA PHE A 27 10.58 9.52 -38.79
C PHE A 27 10.31 9.12 -40.26
N LYS A 28 9.07 9.21 -40.68
CA LYS A 28 8.69 9.04 -42.09
C LYS A 28 8.66 10.42 -42.75
N ASN A 29 9.41 10.54 -43.83
CA ASN A 29 9.40 11.61 -44.81
C ASN A 29 10.20 12.87 -44.49
N PHE A 30 11.51 12.82 -44.74
CA PHE A 30 12.20 13.98 -45.25
C PHE A 30 12.55 13.70 -46.74
N SER A 31 11.78 14.26 -47.66
CA SER A 31 12.17 14.31 -49.04
C SER A 31 13.19 15.41 -49.24
N SER A 32 14.42 15.06 -49.53
CA SER A 32 15.49 16.01 -49.81
C SER A 32 15.34 16.52 -51.25
N THR A 33 14.56 17.57 -51.42
CA THR A 33 14.69 18.46 -52.58
C THR A 33 15.13 19.83 -52.03
N ALA A 34 16.36 19.94 -51.63
CA ALA A 34 16.97 21.23 -51.36
C ALA A 34 18.18 21.39 -52.23
N LYS A 35 18.09 22.33 -53.15
CA LYS A 35 19.22 22.92 -53.85
C LYS A 35 20.08 23.63 -52.80
N ASN A 36 21.37 23.30 -52.86
CA ASN A 36 22.52 23.99 -52.32
C ASN A 36 22.25 25.38 -51.65
N GLU A 37 21.91 25.39 -50.38
CA GLU A 37 22.16 26.45 -49.46
C GLU A 37 22.71 25.86 -48.16
N LYS A 38 23.87 26.35 -47.70
CA LYS A 38 24.44 26.02 -46.40
C LYS A 38 23.52 26.56 -45.33
N LEU A 39 22.49 25.79 -44.99
CA LEU A 39 21.72 25.96 -43.77
C LEU A 39 22.33 25.07 -42.71
N ALA A 40 22.80 25.70 -41.59
CA ALA A 40 23.11 24.99 -40.41
C ALA A 40 21.89 24.10 -40.01
N PRO A 41 22.09 22.85 -39.54
CA PRO A 41 20.98 22.03 -39.12
C PRO A 41 20.26 22.74 -37.98
N GLN A 42 19.08 23.25 -38.26
CA GLN A 42 18.14 23.60 -37.21
C GLN A 42 17.63 22.26 -36.63
N ILE A 43 18.17 21.89 -35.51
CA ILE A 43 17.57 20.85 -34.68
C ILE A 43 16.21 21.39 -34.27
N LEU A 44 15.17 21.00 -34.97
CA LEU A 44 13.81 21.18 -34.49
C LEU A 44 13.65 20.21 -33.31
N LEU A 45 13.98 20.70 -32.12
CA LEU A 45 13.55 20.06 -30.90
C LEU A 45 12.01 20.05 -30.95
N ALA A 46 11.44 18.98 -31.48
CA ALA A 46 10.06 18.66 -31.14
C ALA A 46 10.05 18.55 -29.61
N GLN A 47 9.67 19.61 -28.93
CA GLN A 47 9.20 19.52 -27.56
C GLN A 47 7.98 18.58 -27.64
N THR A 48 8.21 17.28 -27.52
CA THR A 48 7.19 16.43 -26.95
C THR A 48 7.01 17.02 -25.56
N ASN A 49 5.97 17.80 -25.37
CA ASN A 49 5.36 17.94 -24.07
C ASN A 49 4.90 16.54 -23.67
N SER A 50 5.83 15.66 -23.31
CA SER A 50 5.53 14.65 -22.33
C SER A 50 5.17 15.51 -21.12
N LEU A 51 3.89 15.66 -20.85
CA LEU A 51 3.44 15.92 -19.51
C LEU A 51 4.24 14.93 -18.67
N ASN A 52 5.28 15.42 -18.01
CA ASN A 52 5.98 14.67 -16.97
C ASN A 52 4.96 14.50 -15.85
N SER A 53 4.01 13.56 -16.05
CA SER A 53 3.27 13.04 -14.94
C SER A 53 4.32 12.41 -14.04
N ALA A 54 4.51 12.97 -12.86
CA ALA A 54 5.34 12.33 -11.87
C ALA A 54 4.97 10.84 -11.81
N PRO A 55 5.95 9.95 -11.67
CA PRO A 55 5.67 8.52 -11.63
C PRO A 55 4.63 8.22 -10.55
N VAL A 56 3.72 7.30 -10.86
CA VAL A 56 2.70 6.83 -9.92
C VAL A 56 3.41 6.32 -8.66
N CYS A 57 3.03 6.88 -7.51
CA CYS A 57 3.58 6.41 -6.24
C CYS A 57 2.86 5.12 -5.83
N GLN A 58 3.59 4.02 -5.80
CA GLN A 58 3.04 2.70 -5.51
C GLN A 58 3.95 1.91 -4.58
N TYR A 59 3.39 1.38 -3.49
CA TYR A 59 4.03 0.36 -2.68
C TYR A 59 3.91 -1.00 -3.38
N ASN A 60 4.98 -1.80 -3.36
CA ASN A 60 5.03 -3.03 -4.12
C ASN A 60 4.70 -4.26 -3.24
N PHE A 61 3.57 -4.91 -3.53
CA PHE A 61 3.16 -6.17 -2.91
C PHE A 61 3.55 -7.35 -3.83
N ASP A 62 4.83 -7.62 -3.94
CA ASP A 62 5.42 -8.53 -4.91
C ASP A 62 5.71 -9.96 -4.37
N ALA A 63 5.31 -10.28 -3.15
CA ALA A 63 5.37 -11.65 -2.67
C ALA A 63 4.45 -12.56 -3.52
N THR A 64 4.99 -13.69 -3.94
CA THR A 64 4.30 -14.65 -4.83
C THR A 64 3.69 -15.81 -4.04
N GLN A 65 2.86 -16.62 -4.69
CA GLN A 65 2.34 -17.86 -4.09
C GLN A 65 3.49 -18.76 -3.60
N GLU A 66 4.57 -18.86 -4.37
CA GLU A 66 5.75 -19.64 -3.99
C GLU A 66 6.41 -19.14 -2.69
N ASP A 67 6.50 -17.82 -2.51
CA ASP A 67 7.02 -17.23 -1.27
C ASP A 67 6.14 -17.61 -0.06
N TYR A 68 4.82 -17.64 -0.23
CA TYR A 68 3.87 -18.06 0.81
C TYR A 68 3.97 -19.56 1.12
N ASP A 69 4.10 -20.39 0.09
CA ASP A 69 4.25 -21.84 0.25
C ASP A 69 5.54 -22.18 0.99
N LEU A 70 6.62 -21.47 0.66
CA LEU A 70 7.89 -21.60 1.37
C LEU A 70 7.78 -21.18 2.84
N PHE A 71 7.12 -20.07 3.12
CA PHE A 71 6.87 -19.60 4.49
C PHE A 71 6.09 -20.62 5.29
N ASN A 72 4.99 -21.15 4.75
CA ASN A 72 4.17 -22.17 5.40
C ASN A 72 4.98 -23.43 5.72
N THR A 73 5.92 -23.81 4.86
CA THR A 73 6.81 -24.95 5.08
C THR A 73 7.82 -24.70 6.20
N GLN A 74 8.35 -23.49 6.29
CA GLN A 74 9.33 -23.12 7.33
C GLN A 74 8.72 -22.97 8.72
N TYR A 75 7.41 -22.71 8.80
CA TYR A 75 6.69 -22.46 10.05
C TYR A 75 5.45 -23.34 10.18
N PRO A 76 5.63 -24.68 10.19
CA PRO A 76 4.50 -25.62 10.18
C PRO A 76 3.61 -25.56 11.43
N ASP A 77 4.12 -25.00 12.51
CA ASP A 77 3.39 -24.81 13.78
C ASP A 77 2.65 -23.48 13.85
N ARG A 78 2.83 -22.61 12.86
CA ARG A 78 2.06 -21.37 12.78
C ARG A 78 0.72 -21.63 12.09
N PRO A 79 -0.29 -20.91 12.56
CA PRO A 79 -1.63 -21.13 12.03
C PRO A 79 -1.68 -20.85 10.54
N PRO A 80 -2.72 -21.27 9.99
CA PRO A 80 -2.94 -22.03 8.81
C PRO A 80 -2.47 -21.32 7.58
N THR A 81 -2.28 -22.08 6.61
CA THR A 81 -2.18 -21.75 5.22
C THR A 81 -2.52 -20.29 4.94
N MET A 82 -1.52 -19.41 5.03
CA MET A 82 -1.66 -18.10 4.45
C MET A 82 -2.02 -18.26 2.98
N ARG A 83 -3.10 -17.64 2.54
CA ARG A 83 -3.55 -17.70 1.17
C ARG A 83 -3.20 -16.44 0.43
N PHE A 84 -2.87 -16.62 -0.84
CA PHE A 84 -2.57 -15.50 -1.71
C PHE A 84 -3.87 -14.85 -2.19
N PRO A 85 -4.09 -13.54 -1.98
CA PRO A 85 -5.25 -12.84 -2.50
C PRO A 85 -5.08 -12.48 -3.98
N LEU A 86 -6.15 -12.04 -4.61
CA LEU A 86 -6.07 -11.39 -5.91
C LEU A 86 -5.52 -9.98 -5.72
N ILE A 87 -4.38 -9.70 -6.34
CA ILE A 87 -3.71 -8.40 -6.25
C ILE A 87 -3.86 -7.68 -7.59
N ASN A 88 -4.36 -6.44 -7.53
CA ASN A 88 -4.38 -5.52 -8.64
C ASN A 88 -3.79 -4.18 -8.19
N GLY A 89 -2.50 -3.98 -8.43
CA GLY A 89 -1.75 -2.87 -7.87
C GLY A 89 -1.71 -2.92 -6.35
N GLN A 90 -2.39 -1.99 -5.70
CA GLN A 90 -2.52 -1.91 -4.23
C GLN A 90 -3.93 -2.24 -3.73
N LYS A 91 -4.77 -2.77 -4.60
CA LYS A 91 -6.10 -3.27 -4.28
C LYS A 91 -6.09 -4.79 -4.20
N PHE A 92 -6.60 -5.30 -3.10
CA PHE A 92 -6.64 -6.72 -2.78
C PHE A 92 -8.07 -7.21 -2.77
N GLY A 93 -8.30 -8.31 -3.46
CA GLY A 93 -9.56 -9.04 -3.41
C GLY A 93 -9.32 -10.45 -2.90
N PHE A 94 -10.24 -10.96 -2.10
CA PHE A 94 -10.25 -12.36 -1.73
C PHE A 94 -11.67 -12.86 -1.57
N LYS A 95 -11.85 -14.14 -1.93
CA LYS A 95 -13.12 -14.84 -1.80
C LYS A 95 -12.97 -15.90 -0.71
N VAL A 96 -13.89 -15.89 0.22
CA VAL A 96 -13.91 -16.92 1.28
C VAL A 96 -14.35 -18.24 0.66
N GLU A 97 -13.45 -19.22 0.69
CA GLU A 97 -13.70 -20.54 0.15
C GLU A 97 -13.92 -21.55 1.27
N PRO A 98 -14.79 -22.57 1.06
CA PRO A 98 -14.91 -23.68 2.01
C PRO A 98 -13.57 -24.38 2.17
N VAL A 99 -13.18 -24.67 3.40
CA VAL A 99 -11.99 -25.46 3.70
C VAL A 99 -12.41 -26.68 4.49
N THR A 100 -11.99 -27.84 4.01
CA THR A 100 -12.35 -29.12 4.63
C THR A 100 -11.37 -29.59 5.70
N GLU A 101 -10.17 -29.02 5.74
CA GLU A 101 -9.09 -29.49 6.60
C GLU A 101 -8.25 -28.33 7.15
N ASP A 102 -8.86 -27.45 7.94
CA ASP A 102 -8.07 -26.46 8.66
C ASP A 102 -7.94 -26.81 10.13
N LYS A 103 -6.69 -26.93 10.58
CA LYS A 103 -6.32 -27.29 11.94
C LYS A 103 -6.72 -26.24 12.98
N TYR A 104 -6.94 -25.02 12.54
CA TYR A 104 -7.08 -23.85 13.42
C TYR A 104 -8.43 -23.13 13.31
N GLY A 105 -9.30 -23.57 12.43
CA GLY A 105 -10.66 -23.03 12.33
C GLY A 105 -10.79 -21.67 11.65
N TYR A 106 -9.76 -21.16 10.93
CA TYR A 106 -9.83 -19.89 10.21
C TYR A 106 -8.95 -19.88 8.94
N LEU A 107 -9.31 -18.99 8.01
CA LEU A 107 -8.62 -18.75 6.75
C LEU A 107 -7.95 -17.39 6.82
N VAL A 108 -6.67 -17.32 6.50
CA VAL A 108 -5.92 -16.06 6.42
C VAL A 108 -5.55 -15.76 4.98
N TYR A 109 -5.94 -14.60 4.50
CA TYR A 109 -5.49 -14.03 3.25
C TYR A 109 -4.59 -12.86 3.58
N THR A 110 -3.38 -12.86 3.04
CA THR A 110 -2.42 -11.80 3.35
C THR A 110 -1.65 -11.38 2.10
N ALA A 111 -1.38 -10.08 1.98
CA ALA A 111 -0.50 -9.53 0.95
C ALA A 111 0.63 -8.74 1.60
N LYS A 112 1.85 -9.01 1.15
CA LYS A 112 3.10 -8.40 1.63
C LYS A 112 4.04 -8.18 0.47
N SER A 113 5.04 -7.33 0.66
CA SER A 113 6.20 -7.35 -0.22
C SER A 113 7.02 -8.63 0.01
N LYS A 114 7.80 -9.03 -0.98
CA LYS A 114 8.72 -10.16 -0.88
C LYS A 114 9.76 -9.96 0.24
N VAL A 115 10.23 -8.73 0.40
CA VAL A 115 11.15 -8.37 1.50
C VAL A 115 10.48 -8.58 2.84
N LYS A 116 9.24 -8.09 3.01
CA LYS A 116 8.49 -8.25 4.26
C LYS A 116 8.13 -9.70 4.55
N MET A 117 7.85 -10.49 3.51
CA MET A 117 7.54 -11.92 3.66
C MET A 117 8.73 -12.72 4.19
N ASN A 118 9.92 -12.40 3.72
CA ASN A 118 11.17 -13.10 4.07
C ASN A 118 11.89 -12.51 5.30
N SER A 119 11.37 -11.43 5.89
CA SER A 119 11.99 -10.75 7.03
C SER A 119 11.21 -10.96 8.30
N THR A 120 11.92 -11.25 9.39
CA THR A 120 11.39 -11.17 10.75
C THR A 120 11.49 -9.74 11.31
N SER A 121 12.17 -8.84 10.60
CA SER A 121 12.38 -7.45 10.99
C SER A 121 11.13 -6.59 10.76
N TYR A 122 10.93 -5.63 11.64
CA TYR A 122 9.89 -4.59 11.51
C TYR A 122 10.35 -3.34 10.79
N GLU A 123 11.55 -3.35 10.21
CA GLU A 123 12.20 -2.15 9.69
C GLU A 123 11.51 -1.50 8.50
N GLY A 124 10.72 -2.26 7.74
CA GLY A 124 10.15 -1.75 6.51
C GLY A 124 11.12 -1.80 5.32
N ASP A 125 10.57 -1.69 4.12
CA ASP A 125 11.29 -1.81 2.85
C ASP A 125 11.07 -0.62 1.91
N PHE A 126 10.17 0.29 2.26
CA PHE A 126 9.92 1.53 1.52
C PHE A 126 10.50 2.72 2.27
N LEU A 127 11.43 3.45 1.61
CA LEU A 127 12.05 4.65 2.17
C LEU A 127 11.10 5.83 2.07
N LEU A 128 10.89 6.53 3.17
CA LEU A 128 10.08 7.74 3.22
C LEU A 128 10.95 9.01 3.07
N PRO A 129 10.40 10.11 2.53
CA PRO A 129 11.00 11.42 2.66
C PRO A 129 11.29 11.75 4.13
N ASN A 130 12.45 12.29 4.41
CA ASN A 130 12.91 12.57 5.80
C ASN A 130 12.44 13.93 6.34
N LYS A 131 11.65 14.69 5.59
CA LYS A 131 11.13 16.01 5.94
C LYS A 131 9.75 16.24 5.33
N GLY A 132 9.04 17.22 5.90
CA GLY A 132 7.72 17.61 5.43
C GLY A 132 6.61 16.68 5.91
N ILE A 133 5.47 16.79 5.28
CA ILE A 133 4.29 15.99 5.61
C ILE A 133 4.05 14.98 4.50
N ILE A 134 3.90 13.72 4.87
CA ILE A 134 3.69 12.61 3.95
C ILE A 134 2.31 12.03 4.22
N ALA A 135 1.53 11.71 3.17
CA ALA A 135 0.22 11.10 3.33
C ALA A 135 0.01 9.87 2.46
N PHE A 136 -0.84 8.98 2.98
CA PHE A 136 -1.41 7.83 2.28
C PHE A 136 -2.79 7.51 2.87
N GLU A 137 -3.56 6.68 2.19
CA GLU A 137 -4.88 6.27 2.66
C GLU A 137 -5.02 4.75 2.65
N MET A 138 -5.82 4.25 3.58
CA MET A 138 -6.17 2.85 3.71
C MET A 138 -7.70 2.72 3.66
N GLN A 139 -8.22 1.75 2.91
CA GLN A 139 -9.65 1.52 2.90
C GLN A 139 -9.99 0.03 2.99
N LEU A 140 -10.99 -0.26 3.82
CA LEU A 140 -11.53 -1.59 4.06
C LEU A 140 -12.98 -1.64 3.57
N LYS A 141 -13.32 -2.62 2.75
CA LYS A 141 -14.71 -2.89 2.41
C LYS A 141 -15.32 -3.71 3.53
N VAL A 142 -16.19 -3.06 4.28
CA VAL A 142 -16.88 -3.68 5.40
C VAL A 142 -18.14 -4.38 4.90
N PRO A 143 -18.28 -5.70 5.15
CA PRO A 143 -19.46 -6.43 4.74
C PRO A 143 -20.66 -6.11 5.62
N THR A 144 -21.86 -6.16 5.03
CA THR A 144 -23.12 -6.16 5.77
C THR A 144 -23.34 -7.59 6.28
N LEU A 145 -22.90 -7.88 7.48
CA LEU A 145 -22.99 -9.20 8.08
C LEU A 145 -23.76 -9.13 9.42
N SER A 146 -24.40 -10.26 9.75
CA SER A 146 -24.95 -10.44 11.09
C SER A 146 -23.85 -10.94 12.02
N SER A 147 -23.67 -10.28 13.16
CA SER A 147 -22.68 -10.65 14.17
C SER A 147 -22.91 -12.04 14.78
N SER A 148 -24.15 -12.52 14.79
CA SER A 148 -24.52 -13.78 15.42
C SER A 148 -24.08 -15.05 14.66
N THR A 149 -23.67 -14.92 13.41
CA THR A 149 -23.37 -16.07 12.54
C THR A 149 -22.07 -15.92 11.73
N SER A 150 -21.38 -14.81 11.89
CA SER A 150 -20.22 -14.49 11.07
C SER A 150 -19.08 -14.01 11.95
N SER A 151 -17.90 -14.55 11.74
CA SER A 151 -16.68 -14.03 12.34
C SER A 151 -15.68 -13.73 11.24
N TYR A 152 -15.33 -12.44 11.14
CA TYR A 152 -14.47 -11.92 10.10
C TYR A 152 -13.67 -10.74 10.61
N SER A 153 -12.42 -10.66 10.18
CA SER A 153 -11.61 -9.46 10.37
C SER A 153 -10.90 -9.05 9.09
N ALA A 154 -10.67 -7.77 8.95
CA ALA A 154 -9.85 -7.18 7.89
C ALA A 154 -8.91 -6.15 8.46
N GLU A 155 -7.70 -6.11 7.94
CA GLU A 155 -6.67 -5.20 8.41
C GLU A 155 -5.82 -4.68 7.27
N ILE A 156 -5.45 -3.41 7.36
CA ILE A 156 -4.28 -2.86 6.69
C ILE A 156 -3.39 -2.31 7.78
N SER A 157 -2.20 -2.87 7.87
CA SER A 157 -1.21 -2.45 8.84
C SER A 157 0.04 -1.93 8.16
N PHE A 158 0.76 -1.07 8.87
CA PHE A 158 2.13 -0.76 8.53
C PHE A 158 3.05 -0.93 9.72
N ASN A 159 4.27 -1.33 9.43
CA ASN A 159 5.37 -1.33 10.38
C ASN A 159 6.47 -0.42 9.84
N GLY A 160 7.22 0.20 10.71
CA GLY A 160 8.32 1.05 10.29
C GLY A 160 9.36 1.24 11.39
N ILE A 161 10.47 1.87 11.01
CA ILE A 161 11.54 2.21 11.95
C ILE A 161 11.84 3.70 11.90
N THR A 162 12.06 4.29 13.06
CA THR A 162 12.46 5.69 13.20
C THR A 162 13.99 5.82 13.17
N ASP A 163 14.48 7.04 12.99
CA ASP A 163 15.91 7.38 12.95
C ASP A 163 16.66 7.06 14.26
N ASN A 164 15.94 6.92 15.35
CA ASN A 164 16.47 6.51 16.67
C ASN A 164 16.10 5.05 17.06
N ASN A 165 15.79 4.22 16.04
CA ASN A 165 15.55 2.78 16.14
C ASN A 165 14.32 2.36 16.95
N TYR A 166 13.29 3.20 17.05
CA TYR A 166 12.00 2.73 17.51
C TYR A 166 11.22 2.06 16.39
N THR A 167 10.64 0.93 16.69
CA THR A 167 9.67 0.25 15.82
C THR A 167 8.32 0.90 15.99
N ILE A 168 7.69 1.26 14.88
CA ILE A 168 6.32 1.76 14.82
C ILE A 168 5.45 0.64 14.25
N ARG A 169 4.30 0.40 14.89
CA ARG A 169 3.25 -0.48 14.39
C ARG A 169 1.95 0.28 14.33
N SER A 170 1.22 0.13 13.26
CA SER A 170 -0.09 0.76 13.10
C SER A 170 -1.03 -0.18 12.39
N ASN A 171 -2.22 -0.33 12.91
CA ASN A 171 -3.25 -1.21 12.36
C ASN A 171 -4.54 -0.42 12.16
N TYR A 172 -5.08 -0.44 10.94
CA TYR A 172 -6.44 -0.07 10.63
C TYR A 172 -7.25 -1.35 10.46
N HIS A 173 -8.13 -1.62 11.41
CA HIS A 173 -8.72 -2.92 11.60
C HIS A 173 -10.24 -2.84 11.72
N PHE A 174 -10.91 -3.78 11.07
CA PHE A 174 -12.32 -4.07 11.23
C PHE A 174 -12.48 -5.50 11.72
N ASP A 175 -13.35 -5.72 12.69
CA ASP A 175 -13.75 -7.04 13.12
C ASP A 175 -15.27 -7.13 13.38
N ILE A 176 -15.80 -8.35 13.29
CA ILE A 176 -17.17 -8.71 13.60
C ILE A 176 -17.24 -10.18 14.00
N GLY A 177 -18.06 -10.50 14.98
CA GLY A 177 -18.45 -11.87 15.31
C GLY A 177 -17.90 -12.39 16.64
N VAL A 178 -17.90 -13.70 16.78
CA VAL A 178 -17.53 -14.37 18.02
C VAL A 178 -16.02 -14.56 18.06
N HIS A 179 -15.32 -13.68 18.74
CA HIS A 179 -13.87 -13.79 18.92
C HIS A 179 -13.46 -14.36 20.26
N ASP A 180 -14.37 -14.37 21.23
CA ASP A 180 -13.99 -14.71 22.58
C ASP A 180 -15.05 -15.58 23.25
N PHE A 181 -14.65 -16.77 23.65
CA PHE A 181 -15.52 -17.69 24.39
C PHE A 181 -15.98 -17.13 25.75
N GLU A 182 -15.31 -16.09 26.25
CA GLU A 182 -15.63 -15.49 27.55
C GLU A 182 -16.58 -14.27 27.46
N PHE A 183 -16.63 -13.55 26.35
CA PHE A 183 -17.30 -12.26 26.25
C PHE A 183 -18.53 -12.20 25.33
N GLY A 184 -18.84 -13.30 24.61
CA GLY A 184 -20.03 -13.36 23.76
C GLY A 184 -19.85 -12.73 22.36
N GLU A 185 -20.96 -12.29 21.76
CA GLU A 185 -20.95 -11.70 20.41
C GLU A 185 -20.31 -10.31 20.40
N ASN A 186 -19.27 -10.12 19.56
CA ASN A 186 -18.69 -8.82 19.29
C ASN A 186 -19.47 -8.12 18.17
N PRO A 187 -20.05 -6.93 18.43
CA PRO A 187 -20.65 -6.13 17.37
C PRO A 187 -19.59 -5.69 16.37
N PRO A 188 -20.00 -5.29 15.16
CA PRO A 188 -19.06 -4.75 14.18
C PRO A 188 -18.27 -3.60 14.77
N ARG A 189 -16.94 -3.70 14.68
CA ARG A 189 -16.03 -2.72 15.25
C ARG A 189 -14.98 -2.31 14.23
N LEU A 190 -14.77 -1.01 14.08
CA LEU A 190 -13.71 -0.44 13.28
C LEU A 190 -12.82 0.37 14.20
N TYR A 191 -11.52 0.13 14.17
CA TYR A 191 -10.59 0.87 15.01
C TYR A 191 -9.25 1.11 14.32
N HIS A 192 -8.52 2.03 14.88
CA HIS A 192 -7.14 2.31 14.49
C HIS A 192 -6.26 2.36 15.72
N SER A 193 -5.11 1.73 15.63
CA SER A 193 -4.09 1.75 16.67
C SER A 193 -2.72 2.10 16.11
N VAL A 194 -1.92 2.79 16.92
CA VAL A 194 -0.49 3.04 16.67
C VAL A 194 0.26 2.80 17.95
N SER A 195 1.38 2.12 17.87
CA SER A 195 2.30 1.94 18.97
C SER A 195 3.74 2.17 18.55
N SER A 196 4.57 2.57 19.49
CA SER A 196 6.02 2.66 19.31
C SER A 196 6.73 1.91 20.43
N GLU A 197 7.72 1.11 20.06
CA GLU A 197 8.49 0.28 20.99
C GLU A 197 9.98 0.26 20.62
N MET A 198 10.84 0.09 21.62
CA MET A 198 12.27 -0.11 21.43
C MET A 198 12.68 -1.44 22.04
N GLY A 199 13.25 -2.34 21.20
CA GLY A 199 13.67 -3.67 21.64
C GLY A 199 12.53 -4.49 22.23
N ASP A 200 12.89 -5.45 23.09
CA ASP A 200 11.91 -6.34 23.72
C ASP A 200 11.19 -5.61 24.87
N TYR A 201 9.98 -5.10 24.58
CA TYR A 201 9.01 -4.63 25.60
C TYR A 201 9.17 -3.21 26.16
N GLN A 202 9.92 -2.31 25.55
CA GLN A 202 9.88 -0.90 25.97
C GLN A 202 8.91 -0.10 25.08
N PHE A 203 7.66 0.01 25.52
CA PHE A 203 6.69 0.88 24.88
C PHE A 203 7.04 2.34 25.15
N PHE A 204 7.11 3.14 24.10
CA PHE A 204 7.24 4.58 24.22
C PHE A 204 5.86 5.24 24.37
N ASP A 205 4.93 4.88 23.49
CA ASP A 205 3.56 5.41 23.48
C ASP A 205 2.63 4.47 22.71
N ASN A 206 1.34 4.54 23.00
CA ASN A 206 0.31 3.89 22.23
C ASN A 206 -0.90 4.79 22.02
N TYR A 207 -1.55 4.63 20.90
CA TYR A 207 -2.81 5.26 20.54
C TYR A 207 -3.79 4.19 20.09
N PHE A 208 -5.00 4.24 20.61
CA PHE A 208 -6.09 3.37 20.21
C PHE A 208 -7.39 4.18 20.16
N LYS A 209 -8.13 4.06 19.07
CA LYS A 209 -9.42 4.73 18.92
C LYS A 209 -10.39 3.96 18.06
N ASP A 210 -11.58 3.70 18.58
CA ASP A 210 -12.70 3.25 17.79
C ASP A 210 -13.09 4.32 16.76
N LYS A 211 -13.39 3.88 15.55
CA LYS A 211 -13.82 4.75 14.45
C LYS A 211 -15.30 4.58 14.21
N LYS A 212 -15.98 5.69 14.01
CA LYS A 212 -17.36 5.62 13.56
C LYS A 212 -17.41 5.14 12.11
N MET A 213 -18.09 4.02 11.88
CA MET A 213 -18.37 3.56 10.53
C MET A 213 -19.41 4.48 9.88
N THR A 214 -19.32 4.62 8.56
CA THR A 214 -20.39 5.25 7.79
C THR A 214 -21.60 4.32 7.77
N ASP A 215 -22.80 4.89 7.73
CA ASP A 215 -24.05 4.12 7.74
C ASP A 215 -24.25 3.28 6.46
N ASN A 216 -23.46 3.55 5.43
CA ASN A 216 -23.47 2.79 4.19
C ASN A 216 -22.46 1.65 4.25
N THR A 217 -22.88 0.50 4.77
CA THR A 217 -22.07 -0.69 4.95
C THR A 217 -21.60 -1.36 3.64
N ASN A 218 -22.10 -0.93 2.49
CA ASN A 218 -21.62 -1.39 1.18
C ASN A 218 -20.44 -0.57 0.65
N GLU A 219 -20.03 0.48 1.35
CA GLU A 219 -18.93 1.34 0.97
C GLU A 219 -17.67 1.04 1.78
N TYR A 220 -16.55 1.46 1.21
CA TYR A 220 -15.28 1.38 1.91
C TYR A 220 -15.24 2.33 3.10
N GLN A 221 -14.79 1.82 4.22
CA GLN A 221 -14.36 2.62 5.36
C GLN A 221 -12.93 3.10 5.10
N ARG A 222 -12.69 4.40 5.14
CA ARG A 222 -11.42 4.99 4.69
C ARG A 222 -10.74 5.77 5.80
N LEU A 223 -9.45 5.49 6.00
CA LEU A 223 -8.57 6.19 6.90
C LEU A 223 -7.45 6.87 6.11
N GLY A 224 -7.33 8.19 6.22
CA GLY A 224 -6.16 8.94 5.81
C GLY A 224 -5.16 9.01 6.95
N VAL A 225 -3.90 8.79 6.63
CA VAL A 225 -2.78 8.94 7.56
C VAL A 225 -1.87 10.03 7.01
N TYR A 226 -1.47 10.96 7.85
CA TYR A 226 -0.44 11.94 7.49
C TYR A 226 0.62 12.06 8.58
N ILE A 227 1.87 12.02 8.18
CA ILE A 227 3.04 11.96 9.04
C ILE A 227 3.85 13.22 8.82
N ASN A 228 3.96 14.06 9.84
CA ASN A 228 4.82 15.23 9.83
C ASN A 228 6.20 14.84 10.36
N GLN A 229 7.16 14.70 9.45
CA GLN A 229 8.53 14.32 9.75
C GLN A 229 9.30 15.42 10.51
N ASP A 230 8.93 16.69 10.31
CA ASP A 230 9.62 17.81 10.97
C ASP A 230 9.22 17.92 12.45
N THR A 231 8.00 17.49 12.80
CA THR A 231 7.49 17.52 14.17
C THR A 231 7.35 16.15 14.81
N ASN A 232 7.61 15.07 14.05
CA ASN A 232 7.44 13.68 14.45
C ASN A 232 6.01 13.39 14.95
N GLN A 233 4.99 13.84 14.20
CA GLN A 233 3.59 13.68 14.58
C GLN A 233 2.81 12.94 13.50
N VAL A 234 1.88 12.11 13.93
CA VAL A 234 0.97 11.38 13.04
C VAL A 234 -0.45 11.88 13.27
N GLY A 235 -1.11 12.25 12.18
CA GLY A 235 -2.50 12.65 12.18
C GLY A 235 -3.36 11.72 11.34
N PHE A 236 -4.67 11.80 11.56
CA PHE A 236 -5.65 10.90 10.96
C PHE A 236 -6.86 11.63 10.43
N ILE A 237 -7.38 11.13 9.29
CA ILE A 237 -8.66 11.57 8.71
C ILE A 237 -9.54 10.32 8.55
N SER A 238 -10.57 10.20 9.37
CA SER A 238 -11.46 9.04 9.38
C SER A 238 -12.75 9.34 8.62
N ASN A 239 -12.98 8.66 7.50
CA ASN A 239 -14.16 8.86 6.65
C ASN A 239 -14.46 10.34 6.34
N GLY A 240 -13.41 11.13 6.12
CA GLY A 240 -13.49 12.56 5.79
C GLY A 240 -13.49 13.52 6.98
N VAL A 241 -13.43 13.02 8.21
CA VAL A 241 -13.32 13.85 9.42
C VAL A 241 -11.85 13.91 9.84
N ASP A 242 -11.23 15.09 9.76
CA ASP A 242 -9.87 15.33 10.22
C ASP A 242 -9.83 15.34 11.76
N GLU A 243 -9.06 14.44 12.34
CA GLU A 243 -8.86 14.31 13.78
C GLU A 243 -7.63 15.09 14.27
N GLY A 244 -6.85 15.68 13.37
CA GLY A 244 -5.60 16.32 13.68
C GLY A 244 -4.49 15.34 14.06
N TYR A 245 -3.40 15.86 14.59
CA TYR A 245 -2.28 15.05 15.09
C TYR A 245 -2.66 14.37 16.42
N GLN A 246 -2.62 13.05 16.41
CA GLN A 246 -3.07 12.22 17.53
C GLN A 246 -1.94 11.43 18.20
N PHE A 247 -0.81 11.22 17.50
CA PHE A 247 0.27 10.39 18.00
C PHE A 247 1.62 11.08 17.79
N LYS A 248 2.51 10.95 18.79
CA LYS A 248 3.87 11.48 18.74
C LYS A 248 4.85 10.34 18.48
N LEU A 249 5.55 10.40 17.36
CA LEU A 249 6.65 9.49 17.09
C LEU A 249 7.87 9.84 17.94
N PRO A 250 8.65 8.86 18.39
CA PRO A 250 9.89 9.11 19.12
C PRO A 250 11.02 9.71 18.26
N GLY A 251 10.90 9.59 16.93
CA GLY A 251 11.82 10.13 15.93
C GLY A 251 11.18 10.17 14.55
N ALA A 252 11.91 10.64 13.54
CA ALA A 252 11.45 10.66 12.16
C ALA A 252 11.35 9.23 11.60
N LEU A 253 10.22 8.90 10.97
CA LEU A 253 9.98 7.58 10.39
C LEU A 253 10.78 7.44 9.08
N GLN A 254 11.76 6.54 9.06
CA GLN A 254 12.66 6.38 7.91
C GLN A 254 12.14 5.41 6.86
N LYS A 255 11.62 4.29 7.34
CA LYS A 255 11.14 3.20 6.48
C LYS A 255 9.80 2.70 6.95
N ILE A 256 9.02 2.19 5.99
CA ILE A 256 7.70 1.62 6.24
C ILE A 256 7.53 0.35 5.39
N ALA A 257 6.78 -0.61 5.89
CA ALA A 257 6.28 -1.75 5.14
C ALA A 257 4.81 -1.96 5.46
N PHE A 258 4.04 -2.36 4.46
CA PHE A 258 2.61 -2.63 4.62
C PHE A 258 2.30 -4.12 4.61
N THR A 259 1.25 -4.47 5.32
CA THR A 259 0.59 -5.76 5.26
C THR A 259 -0.91 -5.53 5.11
N VAL A 260 -1.55 -6.32 4.24
CA VAL A 260 -3.00 -6.34 4.10
C VAL A 260 -3.49 -7.74 4.41
N GLU A 261 -4.43 -7.86 5.32
CA GLU A 261 -4.94 -9.15 5.77
C GLU A 261 -6.46 -9.19 5.78
N GLY A 262 -6.99 -10.41 5.57
CA GLY A 262 -8.37 -10.76 5.83
C GLY A 262 -8.41 -12.12 6.48
N ILE A 263 -9.20 -12.25 7.54
CA ILE A 263 -9.35 -13.50 8.29
C ILE A 263 -10.83 -13.85 8.33
N ALA A 264 -11.16 -15.06 7.90
CA ALA A 264 -12.52 -15.58 7.99
C ALA A 264 -12.51 -16.88 8.81
N TYR A 265 -13.39 -16.99 9.79
CA TYR A 265 -13.50 -18.19 10.60
C TYR A 265 -14.33 -19.25 9.90
N ILE A 266 -13.90 -20.50 9.92
CA ILE A 266 -14.50 -21.61 9.18
C ILE A 266 -15.93 -21.89 9.63
N GLU A 267 -16.25 -21.66 10.89
CA GLU A 267 -17.59 -21.81 11.44
C GLU A 267 -18.60 -20.82 10.82
N SER A 268 -18.08 -19.76 10.23
CA SER A 268 -18.89 -18.75 9.53
C SER A 268 -19.25 -19.19 8.11
N THR A 269 -19.97 -20.30 7.98
CA THR A 269 -20.33 -20.89 6.67
C THR A 269 -21.11 -19.92 5.76
N ASN A 270 -21.78 -18.93 6.34
CA ASN A 270 -22.47 -17.85 5.63
C ASN A 270 -21.51 -16.86 4.92
N LEU A 271 -20.23 -16.89 5.23
CA LEU A 271 -19.19 -16.14 4.52
C LEU A 271 -18.69 -16.84 3.25
N PHE A 272 -18.96 -18.14 3.07
CA PHE A 272 -18.50 -18.86 1.90
C PHE A 272 -19.04 -18.25 0.61
N GLY A 273 -18.11 -17.92 -0.29
CA GLY A 273 -18.42 -17.21 -1.52
C GLY A 273 -18.46 -15.69 -1.39
N TYR A 274 -18.31 -15.14 -0.20
CA TYR A 274 -18.25 -13.69 -0.02
C TYR A 274 -16.93 -13.14 -0.53
N GLU A 275 -17.02 -11.98 -1.21
CA GLU A 275 -15.84 -11.29 -1.75
C GLU A 275 -15.52 -10.05 -0.93
N PHE A 276 -14.33 -10.00 -0.42
CA PHE A 276 -13.78 -8.88 0.33
C PHE A 276 -12.80 -8.08 -0.53
N SER A 277 -12.61 -6.83 -0.17
CA SER A 277 -11.69 -5.95 -0.89
C SER A 277 -11.12 -4.90 0.05
N ASN A 278 -9.80 -4.83 0.09
CA ASN A 278 -9.06 -3.81 0.83
C ASN A 278 -8.10 -3.09 -0.13
N GLU A 279 -7.78 -1.84 0.14
CA GLU A 279 -6.90 -1.06 -0.74
C GLU A 279 -6.00 -0.13 0.06
N LEU A 280 -4.70 -0.16 -0.27
CA LEU A 280 -3.73 0.85 0.11
C LEU A 280 -3.62 1.89 -1.01
N ILE A 281 -3.65 3.15 -0.69
CA ILE A 281 -3.63 4.24 -1.65
C ILE A 281 -2.46 5.16 -1.31
N THR A 282 -1.45 5.16 -2.15
CA THR A 282 -0.21 5.92 -1.94
C THR A 282 0.04 6.98 -3.01
N ASP A 283 -0.66 6.90 -4.15
CA ASP A 283 -0.55 7.87 -5.23
C ASP A 283 -1.40 9.12 -4.95
N ARG A 284 -0.78 10.29 -5.03
CA ARG A 284 -1.42 11.59 -4.85
C ARG A 284 -2.72 11.79 -5.66
N ASN A 285 -2.78 11.23 -6.88
CA ASN A 285 -3.94 11.39 -7.75
C ASN A 285 -5.15 10.55 -7.31
N ALA A 286 -4.94 9.59 -6.40
CA ALA A 286 -5.96 8.71 -5.86
C ALA A 286 -6.35 9.05 -4.41
N LEU A 287 -5.59 9.91 -3.74
CA LEU A 287 -5.92 10.43 -2.42
C LEU A 287 -7.19 11.30 -2.51
N LYS A 288 -8.09 11.16 -1.54
CA LYS A 288 -9.41 11.83 -1.55
C LYS A 288 -9.59 12.88 -0.47
N PHE A 289 -8.78 12.80 0.59
CA PHE A 289 -8.93 13.72 1.70
C PHE A 289 -8.14 15.01 1.50
N ASN A 290 -8.53 16.04 2.23
CA ASN A 290 -7.79 17.30 2.29
C ASN A 290 -6.73 17.19 3.38
N TYR A 291 -5.48 17.29 2.99
CA TYR A 291 -4.34 17.21 3.89
C TYR A 291 -3.80 18.62 4.23
N PRO A 292 -3.00 18.76 5.30
CA PRO A 292 -2.31 20.01 5.59
C PRO A 292 -1.49 20.53 4.40
N GLN A 293 -1.38 21.83 4.27
CA GLN A 293 -0.61 22.43 3.19
C GLN A 293 0.85 21.93 3.16
N GLY A 294 1.37 21.65 1.98
CA GLY A 294 2.73 21.15 1.79
C GLY A 294 2.86 19.65 1.96
N THR A 295 1.74 18.92 2.06
CA THR A 295 1.75 17.45 2.09
C THR A 295 2.15 16.87 0.73
N THR A 296 2.89 15.78 0.78
CA THR A 296 3.28 14.97 -0.38
C THR A 296 2.71 13.55 -0.24
N ASP A 297 2.66 12.83 -1.34
CA ASP A 297 2.48 11.37 -1.28
C ASP A 297 3.74 10.69 -0.71
N MET A 298 3.71 9.38 -0.57
CA MET A 298 4.84 8.60 -0.01
C MET A 298 6.12 8.72 -0.83
N CYS A 299 6.03 9.06 -2.12
CA CYS A 299 7.18 9.23 -3.02
C CYS A 299 7.71 10.68 -3.06
N GLY A 300 7.13 11.59 -2.29
CA GLY A 300 7.51 13.00 -2.25
C GLY A 300 6.86 13.87 -3.32
N ASN A 301 5.85 13.37 -4.05
CA ASN A 301 5.12 14.18 -5.02
C ASN A 301 4.07 15.04 -4.29
N ALA A 302 4.04 16.34 -4.54
CA ALA A 302 3.08 17.25 -3.90
C ALA A 302 1.62 16.87 -4.22
N ILE A 303 0.77 16.90 -3.19
CA ILE A 303 -0.68 16.66 -3.27
C ILE A 303 -1.38 17.97 -3.62
#